data_d0a136eed43bac557090dcd0fef9ebb4
#
_entry.id   d0a136eed43bac557090dcd0fef9ebb4
#
_cell.length_a   1.000
_cell.length_b   1.000
_cell.length_c   1.000
_cell.angle_alpha   90.00
_cell.angle_beta   90.00
_cell.angle_gamma   90.00
#
_symmetry.space_group_name_H-M   'P 1'
#
loop_
_entity.id
_entity.type
_entity.pdbx_description
1 polymer ?
#
loop_
_entity_poly.entity_id
_entity_poly.type
_entity_poly.pdbx_seq_one_letter_code
_entity_poly.pdbx_strand_id
1 'polypeptide(L)'
;MGYRLGVDLGTTFTAAAISGRGGPVMLGLGNRAMQIPSVLFLQDNGEFLIGEAAEHRAASDPSRVVREFKRRLGDPVPMMVGPSPFSAQALSAKLLAAVVAMATVRRGAPPDEVVLTYPASWGAYKRELIDQVITLANIGPTTTCPEPQAAALQYAAGADLQLGDRVAVYDLGGGTFDVCVLEKTTAGFTVLGTPEGIEQLGGVDFDEAVFQHVIEALGPAAEQLDVESPEGRASLSRLRRDCVEAKESLSDDVDTVIHVELRGGSTSVRLTRAELELRIAPTLEQTVEATARALRDADTTAEQLTAIVLVGGSSRIPLVSHLLQSRFSTPTALNTHPKHDVALGAVLFAVAAGEATV
;
A
#
# COMPACT_ATOMS: atom_id res chain seq x y z
N MET A 1 0.47 20.04 -23.72
CA MET A 1 1.71 19.89 -22.95
C MET A 1 1.73 18.46 -22.46
N GLY A 2 2.84 17.76 -22.71
CA GLY A 2 3.06 16.43 -22.18
C GLY A 2 3.10 16.40 -20.63
N TYR A 3 2.91 15.25 -20.06
CA TYR A 3 2.99 15.06 -18.61
C TYR A 3 3.59 13.70 -18.25
N ARG A 4 4.22 13.62 -17.09
CA ARG A 4 4.70 12.38 -16.49
C ARG A 4 3.70 11.87 -15.47
N LEU A 5 3.55 10.55 -15.39
CA LEU A 5 2.62 9.86 -14.49
C LEU A 5 3.40 9.00 -13.51
N GLY A 6 3.39 9.34 -12.22
CA GLY A 6 3.87 8.48 -11.15
C GLY A 6 2.75 7.55 -10.66
N VAL A 7 3.02 6.26 -10.56
CA VAL A 7 2.05 5.25 -10.11
C VAL A 7 2.65 4.45 -8.96
N ASP A 8 1.97 4.48 -7.84
CA ASP A 8 2.16 3.57 -6.72
C ASP A 8 1.12 2.45 -6.81
N LEU A 9 1.56 1.27 -7.27
CA LEU A 9 0.73 0.08 -7.37
C LEU A 9 0.77 -0.68 -6.03
N GLY A 10 -0.02 -0.23 -5.06
CA GLY A 10 -0.02 -0.82 -3.71
C GLY A 10 -0.81 -2.12 -3.61
N THR A 11 -0.60 -2.86 -2.51
CA THR A 11 -1.30 -4.14 -2.24
C THR A 11 -2.81 -3.94 -2.05
N THR A 12 -3.21 -2.91 -1.31
CA THR A 12 -4.62 -2.63 -0.99
C THR A 12 -5.17 -1.43 -1.78
N PHE A 13 -4.36 -0.42 -2.00
CA PHE A 13 -4.74 0.78 -2.76
C PHE A 13 -3.67 1.14 -3.77
N THR A 14 -4.11 1.66 -4.91
CA THR A 14 -3.27 2.21 -5.96
C THR A 14 -3.50 3.70 -6.06
N ALA A 15 -2.41 4.46 -6.09
CA ALA A 15 -2.39 5.91 -6.19
C ALA A 15 -1.62 6.36 -7.44
N ALA A 16 -1.96 7.53 -7.97
CA ALA A 16 -1.22 8.13 -9.06
C ALA A 16 -1.10 9.64 -8.90
N ALA A 17 0.02 10.16 -9.40
CA ALA A 17 0.29 11.60 -9.44
C ALA A 17 0.78 12.00 -10.83
N ILE A 18 0.62 13.26 -11.17
CA ILE A 18 1.07 13.82 -12.45
C ILE A 18 1.99 15.02 -12.23
N SER A 19 2.88 15.28 -13.19
CA SER A 19 3.66 16.51 -13.21
C SER A 19 2.75 17.71 -13.51
N GLY A 20 2.82 18.73 -12.66
CA GLY A 20 2.09 19.99 -12.78
C GLY A 20 3.04 21.18 -12.91
N ARG A 21 2.51 22.39 -13.25
CA ARG A 21 3.32 23.63 -13.39
C ARG A 21 4.01 24.08 -12.10
N GLY A 22 3.47 23.68 -10.93
CA GLY A 22 3.99 24.06 -9.61
C GLY A 22 4.52 22.88 -8.80
N GLY A 23 4.81 21.75 -9.44
CA GLY A 23 5.22 20.51 -8.78
C GLY A 23 4.25 19.34 -9.04
N PRO A 24 4.49 18.18 -8.45
CA PRO A 24 3.63 17.02 -8.60
C PRO A 24 2.27 17.27 -7.92
N VAL A 25 1.22 16.75 -8.54
CA VAL A 25 -0.15 16.81 -8.00
C VAL A 25 -0.80 15.42 -8.11
N MET A 26 -1.56 15.05 -7.08
CA MET A 26 -2.32 13.80 -7.11
C MET A 26 -3.34 13.79 -8.24
N LEU A 27 -3.42 12.68 -8.94
CA LEU A 27 -4.48 12.39 -9.89
C LEU A 27 -5.60 11.64 -9.17
N GLY A 28 -6.76 12.25 -9.00
CA GLY A 28 -7.91 11.55 -8.41
C GLY A 28 -8.29 10.35 -9.29
N LEU A 29 -8.10 9.14 -8.82
CA LEU A 29 -8.46 7.92 -9.56
C LEU A 29 -9.90 7.48 -9.28
N GLY A 30 -10.36 7.60 -8.04
CA GLY A 30 -11.72 7.27 -7.62
C GLY A 30 -12.74 8.38 -7.91
N ASN A 31 -14.00 8.11 -7.61
CA ASN A 31 -15.09 9.08 -7.76
C ASN A 31 -14.98 10.24 -6.76
N ARG A 32 -14.50 9.96 -5.55
CA ARG A 32 -14.32 10.93 -4.46
C ARG A 32 -12.96 10.83 -3.77
N ALA A 33 -12.18 9.79 -4.10
CA ALA A 33 -10.87 9.52 -3.52
C ALA A 33 -9.75 9.75 -4.52
N MET A 34 -8.57 10.11 -4.02
CA MET A 34 -7.36 10.27 -4.84
C MET A 34 -6.77 8.93 -5.26
N GLN A 35 -7.10 7.87 -4.56
CA GLN A 35 -6.64 6.50 -4.80
C GLN A 35 -7.83 5.57 -5.06
N ILE A 36 -7.57 4.39 -5.62
CA ILE A 36 -8.57 3.33 -5.81
C ILE A 36 -8.13 2.05 -5.10
N PRO A 37 -9.08 1.22 -4.64
CA PRO A 37 -8.77 -0.13 -4.18
C PRO A 37 -8.05 -0.94 -5.27
N SER A 38 -7.01 -1.68 -4.89
CA SER A 38 -6.30 -2.62 -5.78
C SER A 38 -7.11 -3.92 -5.93
N VAL A 39 -8.32 -3.78 -6.45
CA VAL A 39 -9.33 -4.84 -6.55
C VAL A 39 -9.81 -4.94 -8.00
N LEU A 40 -9.94 -6.18 -8.49
CA LEU A 40 -10.48 -6.47 -9.80
C LEU A 40 -11.67 -7.44 -9.67
N PHE A 41 -12.67 -7.25 -10.52
CA PHE A 41 -13.85 -8.12 -10.64
C PHE A 41 -14.01 -8.58 -12.09
N LEU A 42 -14.01 -9.90 -12.33
CA LEU A 42 -14.17 -10.49 -13.66
C LEU A 42 -15.66 -10.51 -14.06
N GLN A 43 -16.00 -9.79 -15.12
CA GLN A 43 -17.36 -9.78 -15.70
C GLN A 43 -17.60 -11.01 -16.59
N ASP A 44 -18.86 -11.24 -16.97
CA ASP A 44 -19.25 -12.35 -17.85
C ASP A 44 -18.66 -12.22 -19.28
N ASN A 45 -18.40 -10.99 -19.73
CA ASN A 45 -17.78 -10.71 -21.03
C ASN A 45 -16.26 -10.92 -21.03
N GLY A 46 -15.65 -11.31 -19.89
CA GLY A 46 -14.22 -11.49 -19.73
C GLY A 46 -13.42 -10.21 -19.43
N GLU A 47 -14.10 -9.06 -19.34
CA GLU A 47 -13.47 -7.80 -18.94
C GLU A 47 -13.41 -7.64 -17.43
N PHE A 48 -12.50 -6.79 -16.95
CA PHE A 48 -12.38 -6.48 -15.53
C PHE A 48 -12.96 -5.12 -15.18
N LEU A 49 -13.84 -5.09 -14.16
CA LEU A 49 -14.07 -3.88 -13.39
C LEU A 49 -12.90 -3.68 -12.42
N ILE A 50 -12.59 -2.44 -12.09
CA ILE A 50 -11.40 -2.08 -11.30
C ILE A 50 -11.77 -1.09 -10.20
N GLY A 51 -11.09 -1.17 -9.05
CA GLY A 51 -11.23 -0.24 -7.96
C GLY A 51 -12.60 -0.28 -7.30
N GLU A 52 -13.20 0.90 -7.07
CA GLU A 52 -14.51 1.03 -6.40
C GLU A 52 -15.62 0.23 -7.09
N ALA A 53 -15.63 0.19 -8.43
CA ALA A 53 -16.62 -0.57 -9.19
C ALA A 53 -16.50 -2.08 -8.96
N ALA A 54 -15.27 -2.60 -8.86
CA ALA A 54 -14.99 -3.99 -8.50
C ALA A 54 -15.42 -4.28 -7.06
N GLU A 55 -15.10 -3.37 -6.14
CA GLU A 55 -15.47 -3.49 -4.72
C GLU A 55 -16.99 -3.57 -4.52
N HIS A 56 -17.77 -2.74 -5.23
CA HIS A 56 -19.23 -2.80 -5.19
C HIS A 56 -19.79 -4.14 -5.71
N ARG A 57 -19.18 -4.72 -6.74
CA ARG A 57 -19.57 -6.02 -7.27
C ARG A 57 -19.14 -7.20 -6.39
N ALA A 58 -18.12 -7.03 -5.57
CA ALA A 58 -17.65 -8.05 -4.64
C ALA A 58 -18.73 -8.61 -3.72
N ALA A 59 -19.66 -7.76 -3.29
CA ALA A 59 -20.77 -8.15 -2.42
C ALA A 59 -21.76 -9.10 -3.12
N SER A 60 -21.92 -9.00 -4.45
CA SER A 60 -22.88 -9.82 -5.21
C SER A 60 -22.28 -11.15 -5.69
N ASP A 61 -20.98 -11.18 -6.00
CA ASP A 61 -20.30 -12.40 -6.43
C ASP A 61 -18.82 -12.39 -5.97
N PRO A 62 -18.54 -12.80 -4.73
CA PRO A 62 -17.20 -12.84 -4.18
C PRO A 62 -16.22 -13.76 -4.93
N SER A 63 -16.75 -14.77 -5.67
CA SER A 63 -15.88 -15.72 -6.40
C SER A 63 -15.16 -15.09 -7.59
N ARG A 64 -15.68 -13.98 -8.13
CA ARG A 64 -15.13 -13.26 -9.27
C ARG A 64 -14.27 -12.06 -8.91
N VAL A 65 -14.01 -11.88 -7.61
CA VAL A 65 -13.18 -10.80 -7.09
C VAL A 65 -11.77 -11.29 -6.79
N VAL A 66 -10.78 -10.49 -7.11
CA VAL A 66 -9.39 -10.74 -6.71
C VAL A 66 -8.79 -9.49 -6.07
N ARG A 67 -8.07 -9.72 -4.97
CA ARG A 67 -7.36 -8.74 -4.14
C ARG A 67 -5.95 -9.21 -3.85
N GLU A 68 -5.09 -8.33 -3.33
CA GLU A 68 -3.78 -8.66 -2.77
C GLU A 68 -2.83 -9.37 -3.74
N PHE A 69 -3.08 -9.30 -5.04
CA PHE A 69 -2.27 -9.99 -6.05
C PHE A 69 -0.82 -9.49 -6.09
N LYS A 70 -0.51 -8.26 -5.60
CA LYS A 70 0.88 -7.78 -5.46
C LYS A 70 1.71 -8.68 -4.54
N ARG A 71 1.11 -9.19 -3.44
CA ARG A 71 1.76 -10.15 -2.52
C ARG A 71 2.08 -11.51 -3.18
N ARG A 72 1.36 -11.84 -4.28
CA ARG A 72 1.50 -13.10 -5.01
C ARG A 72 2.44 -12.98 -6.22
N LEU A 73 3.10 -11.82 -6.43
CA LEU A 73 4.09 -11.67 -7.49
C LEU A 73 5.25 -12.64 -7.26
N GLY A 74 5.49 -13.51 -8.27
CA GLY A 74 6.48 -14.60 -8.20
C GLY A 74 5.95 -15.94 -7.71
N ASP A 75 4.70 -15.99 -7.25
CA ASP A 75 4.04 -17.27 -6.95
C ASP A 75 3.67 -17.97 -8.28
N PRO A 76 4.13 -19.22 -8.51
CA PRO A 76 3.80 -19.98 -9.71
C PRO A 76 2.34 -20.46 -9.75
N VAL A 77 1.64 -20.45 -8.60
CA VAL A 77 0.25 -20.89 -8.51
C VAL A 77 -0.67 -19.74 -8.95
N PRO A 78 -1.47 -19.94 -10.02
CA PRO A 78 -2.37 -18.90 -10.47
C PRO A 78 -3.49 -18.63 -9.46
N MET A 79 -3.96 -17.40 -9.46
CA MET A 79 -5.14 -16.98 -8.70
C MET A 79 -6.39 -17.29 -9.51
N MET A 80 -7.35 -17.99 -8.90
CA MET A 80 -8.64 -18.26 -9.53
C MET A 80 -9.56 -17.06 -9.38
N VAL A 81 -10.09 -16.55 -10.51
CA VAL A 81 -11.07 -15.46 -10.53
C VAL A 81 -12.28 -15.97 -11.32
N GLY A 82 -13.34 -16.32 -10.61
CA GLY A 82 -14.41 -17.12 -11.18
C GLY A 82 -13.87 -18.45 -11.73
N PRO A 83 -14.18 -18.80 -12.99
CA PRO A 83 -13.70 -20.05 -13.60
C PRO A 83 -12.28 -19.95 -14.19
N SER A 84 -11.66 -18.80 -14.18
CA SER A 84 -10.43 -18.52 -14.96
C SER A 84 -9.21 -18.32 -14.07
N PRO A 85 -8.06 -18.97 -14.41
CA PRO A 85 -6.80 -18.74 -13.72
C PRO A 85 -6.08 -17.51 -14.27
N PHE A 86 -5.48 -16.71 -13.37
CA PHE A 86 -4.66 -15.55 -13.71
C PHE A 86 -3.37 -15.54 -12.91
N SER A 87 -2.26 -15.16 -13.53
CA SER A 87 -1.04 -14.86 -12.78
C SER A 87 -1.15 -13.50 -12.08
N ALA A 88 -0.43 -13.33 -10.99
CA ALA A 88 -0.36 -12.05 -10.28
C ALA A 88 0.14 -10.93 -11.18
N GLN A 89 1.09 -11.22 -12.09
CA GLN A 89 1.60 -10.29 -13.08
C GLN A 89 0.49 -9.80 -14.04
N ALA A 90 -0.34 -10.73 -14.54
CA ALA A 90 -1.43 -10.36 -15.45
C ALA A 90 -2.48 -9.48 -14.76
N LEU A 91 -2.78 -9.75 -13.49
CA LEU A 91 -3.71 -8.93 -12.70
C LEU A 91 -3.13 -7.54 -12.42
N SER A 92 -1.86 -7.47 -12.01
CA SER A 92 -1.15 -6.20 -11.81
C SER A 92 -1.10 -5.35 -13.08
N ALA A 93 -0.85 -5.99 -14.23
CA ALA A 93 -0.82 -5.32 -15.53
C ALA A 93 -2.19 -4.74 -15.91
N LYS A 94 -3.28 -5.46 -15.63
CA LYS A 94 -4.63 -4.94 -15.87
C LYS A 94 -4.95 -3.71 -15.02
N LEU A 95 -4.58 -3.73 -13.75
CA LEU A 95 -4.76 -2.58 -12.86
C LEU A 95 -3.91 -1.39 -13.34
N LEU A 96 -2.64 -1.61 -13.67
CA LEU A 96 -1.73 -0.57 -14.16
C LEU A 96 -2.25 0.05 -15.46
N ALA A 97 -2.64 -0.77 -16.44
CA ALA A 97 -3.20 -0.30 -17.71
C ALA A 97 -4.46 0.56 -17.50
N ALA A 98 -5.33 0.18 -16.57
CA ALA A 98 -6.51 0.95 -16.25
C ALA A 98 -6.18 2.31 -15.61
N VAL A 99 -5.19 2.37 -14.71
CA VAL A 99 -4.74 3.64 -14.11
C VAL A 99 -4.22 4.58 -15.20
N VAL A 100 -3.42 4.08 -16.14
CA VAL A 100 -2.91 4.87 -17.27
C VAL A 100 -4.05 5.32 -18.19
N ALA A 101 -5.03 4.46 -18.44
CA ALA A 101 -6.22 4.82 -19.23
C ALA A 101 -7.04 5.92 -18.52
N MET A 102 -7.24 5.82 -17.20
CA MET A 102 -7.91 6.87 -16.41
C MET A 102 -7.15 8.20 -16.48
N ALA A 103 -5.81 8.17 -16.40
CA ALA A 103 -4.98 9.36 -16.54
C ALA A 103 -5.13 9.96 -17.95
N THR A 104 -5.10 9.13 -18.99
CA THR A 104 -5.26 9.53 -20.38
C THR A 104 -6.61 10.21 -20.62
N VAL A 105 -7.69 9.64 -20.11
CA VAL A 105 -9.04 10.23 -20.23
C VAL A 105 -9.11 11.60 -19.52
N ARG A 106 -8.59 11.69 -18.29
CA ARG A 106 -8.64 12.94 -17.50
C ARG A 106 -7.74 14.05 -18.07
N ARG A 107 -6.65 13.68 -18.71
CA ARG A 107 -5.69 14.64 -19.31
C ARG A 107 -5.96 14.92 -20.78
N GLY A 108 -6.77 14.09 -21.46
CA GLY A 108 -7.05 14.18 -22.89
C GLY A 108 -5.91 13.68 -23.80
N ALA A 109 -4.84 13.15 -23.21
CA ALA A 109 -3.69 12.58 -23.92
C ALA A 109 -2.97 11.55 -23.02
N PRO A 110 -2.27 10.54 -23.59
CA PRO A 110 -1.45 9.63 -22.81
C PRO A 110 -0.28 10.37 -22.14
N PRO A 111 0.27 9.81 -21.03
CA PRO A 111 1.50 10.33 -20.44
C PRO A 111 2.69 10.17 -21.38
N ASP A 112 3.64 11.11 -21.36
CA ASP A 112 4.91 10.98 -22.08
C ASP A 112 5.79 9.88 -21.47
N GLU A 113 5.69 9.70 -20.15
CA GLU A 113 6.43 8.71 -19.37
C GLU A 113 5.60 8.29 -18.16
N VAL A 114 5.63 7.00 -17.84
CA VAL A 114 5.10 6.43 -16.60
C VAL A 114 6.26 6.09 -15.67
N VAL A 115 6.18 6.44 -14.39
CA VAL A 115 7.11 5.98 -13.37
C VAL A 115 6.36 5.05 -12.43
N LEU A 116 6.70 3.76 -12.49
CA LEU A 116 6.12 2.73 -11.63
C LEU A 116 7.02 2.47 -10.43
N THR A 117 6.47 2.53 -9.22
CA THR A 117 7.24 2.26 -8.01
C THR A 117 7.23 0.78 -7.64
N TYR A 118 8.28 0.35 -6.92
CA TYR A 118 8.44 -1.01 -6.42
C TYR A 118 9.16 -1.02 -5.05
N PRO A 119 8.91 -2.01 -4.17
CA PRO A 119 9.59 -2.16 -2.89
C PRO A 119 11.10 -2.31 -3.05
N ALA A 120 11.89 -1.57 -2.24
CA ALA A 120 13.35 -1.60 -2.37
C ALA A 120 13.97 -2.96 -1.97
N SER A 121 13.29 -3.73 -1.14
CA SER A 121 13.69 -5.10 -0.74
C SER A 121 13.61 -6.12 -1.90
N TRP A 122 12.95 -5.76 -3.01
CA TRP A 122 12.80 -6.67 -4.14
C TRP A 122 14.08 -6.89 -4.91
N GLY A 123 14.59 -8.12 -4.87
CA GLY A 123 15.76 -8.56 -5.62
C GLY A 123 15.54 -8.62 -7.14
N ALA A 124 16.59 -9.02 -7.89
CA ALA A 124 16.59 -9.06 -9.36
C ALA A 124 15.38 -9.83 -9.93
N TYR A 125 15.06 -11.00 -9.39
CA TYR A 125 13.93 -11.81 -9.85
C TYR A 125 12.58 -11.05 -9.78
N LYS A 126 12.27 -10.40 -8.65
CA LYS A 126 11.01 -9.65 -8.54
C LYS A 126 10.98 -8.39 -9.42
N ARG A 127 12.12 -7.77 -9.66
CA ARG A 127 12.22 -6.67 -10.63
C ARG A 127 11.95 -7.11 -12.06
N GLU A 128 12.44 -8.29 -12.47
CA GLU A 128 12.06 -8.88 -13.77
C GLU A 128 10.55 -9.13 -13.88
N LEU A 129 9.87 -9.46 -12.78
CA LEU A 129 8.40 -9.61 -12.79
C LEU A 129 7.69 -8.25 -12.97
N ILE A 130 8.26 -7.16 -12.44
CA ILE A 130 7.75 -5.80 -12.73
C ILE A 130 7.91 -5.45 -14.20
N ASP A 131 9.04 -5.81 -14.83
CA ASP A 131 9.23 -5.61 -16.28
C ASP A 131 8.20 -6.41 -17.09
N GLN A 132 7.84 -7.62 -16.64
CA GLN A 132 6.74 -8.39 -17.23
C GLN A 132 5.38 -7.68 -17.05
N VAL A 133 5.10 -7.13 -15.86
CA VAL A 133 3.87 -6.34 -15.61
C VAL A 133 3.80 -5.16 -16.58
N ILE A 134 4.87 -4.40 -16.74
CA ILE A 134 4.96 -3.25 -17.67
C ILE A 134 4.70 -3.71 -19.10
N THR A 135 5.36 -4.79 -19.53
CA THR A 135 5.19 -5.36 -20.87
C THR A 135 3.75 -5.79 -21.12
N LEU A 136 3.14 -6.50 -20.18
CA LEU A 136 1.75 -6.97 -20.28
C LEU A 136 0.75 -5.82 -20.26
N ALA A 137 1.05 -4.74 -19.52
CA ALA A 137 0.20 -3.56 -19.45
C ALA A 137 0.21 -2.73 -20.75
N ASN A 138 1.30 -2.79 -21.52
CA ASN A 138 1.48 -2.09 -22.80
C ASN A 138 1.16 -0.59 -22.74
N ILE A 139 1.77 0.12 -21.79
CA ILE A 139 1.42 1.50 -21.40
C ILE A 139 2.35 2.59 -21.96
N GLY A 140 3.27 2.24 -22.83
CA GLY A 140 4.26 3.17 -23.40
C GLY A 140 5.55 3.26 -22.56
N PRO A 141 6.33 4.35 -22.72
CA PRO A 141 7.61 4.52 -22.04
C PRO A 141 7.43 4.48 -20.51
N THR A 142 8.15 3.58 -19.86
CA THR A 142 8.03 3.36 -18.41
C THR A 142 9.39 3.22 -17.76
N THR A 143 9.61 3.98 -16.71
CA THR A 143 10.77 3.91 -15.81
C THR A 143 10.32 3.35 -14.47
N THR A 144 11.20 2.68 -13.73
CA THR A 144 10.90 2.18 -12.38
C THR A 144 11.67 2.94 -11.33
N CYS A 145 11.07 3.13 -10.13
CA CYS A 145 11.65 3.83 -8.99
C CYS A 145 11.42 3.03 -7.71
N PRO A 146 12.43 2.82 -6.85
CA PRO A 146 12.20 2.28 -5.52
C PRO A 146 11.27 3.16 -4.69
N GLU A 147 10.26 2.56 -4.05
CA GLU A 147 9.27 3.25 -3.19
C GLU A 147 9.93 4.18 -2.15
N PRO A 148 10.98 3.76 -1.39
CA PRO A 148 11.58 4.63 -0.40
C PRO A 148 12.34 5.82 -1.01
N GLN A 149 12.90 5.69 -2.22
CA GLN A 149 13.52 6.84 -2.89
C GLN A 149 12.45 7.86 -3.31
N ALA A 150 11.32 7.41 -3.83
CA ALA A 150 10.20 8.27 -4.15
C ALA A 150 9.69 8.99 -2.88
N ALA A 151 9.46 8.25 -1.80
CA ALA A 151 9.01 8.82 -0.53
C ALA A 151 10.00 9.85 0.05
N ALA A 152 11.31 9.57 0.00
CA ALA A 152 12.34 10.49 0.46
C ALA A 152 12.39 11.79 -0.38
N LEU A 153 12.21 11.69 -1.70
CA LEU A 153 12.12 12.86 -2.58
C LEU A 153 10.92 13.75 -2.23
N GLN A 154 9.76 13.14 -1.97
CA GLN A 154 8.57 13.86 -1.55
C GLN A 154 8.76 14.49 -0.16
N TYR A 155 9.35 13.78 0.78
CA TYR A 155 9.69 14.32 2.10
C TYR A 155 10.63 15.52 2.01
N ALA A 156 11.69 15.42 1.21
CA ALA A 156 12.67 16.48 1.01
C ALA A 156 12.11 17.73 0.31
N ALA A 157 11.02 17.61 -0.43
CA ALA A 157 10.35 18.76 -1.04
C ALA A 157 9.67 19.68 0.00
N GLY A 158 9.38 19.16 1.20
CA GLY A 158 8.80 19.91 2.31
C GLY A 158 9.72 20.10 3.52
N ALA A 159 10.88 19.47 3.57
CA ALA A 159 11.83 19.49 4.66
C ALA A 159 13.16 20.14 4.24
N ASP A 160 13.78 20.87 5.14
CA ASP A 160 15.09 21.50 4.91
C ASP A 160 16.22 20.50 5.18
N LEU A 161 16.37 19.51 4.27
CA LEU A 161 17.45 18.54 4.34
C LEU A 161 18.69 19.08 3.64
N GLN A 162 19.87 18.86 4.23
CA GLN A 162 21.16 19.20 3.66
C GLN A 162 21.80 18.01 2.93
N LEU A 163 22.80 18.26 2.07
CA LEU A 163 23.58 17.19 1.46
C LEU A 163 24.30 16.37 2.55
N GLY A 164 24.20 15.05 2.48
CA GLY A 164 24.72 14.13 3.48
C GLY A 164 23.76 13.79 4.62
N ASP A 165 22.61 14.48 4.72
CA ASP A 165 21.59 14.12 5.70
C ASP A 165 21.03 12.71 5.41
N ARG A 166 20.85 11.94 6.47
CA ARG A 166 20.34 10.57 6.40
C ARG A 166 18.91 10.49 6.93
N VAL A 167 18.09 9.76 6.23
CA VAL A 167 16.72 9.43 6.64
C VAL A 167 16.50 7.92 6.54
N ALA A 168 15.72 7.37 7.46
CA ALA A 168 15.17 6.03 7.29
C ALA A 168 13.74 6.17 6.75
N VAL A 169 13.40 5.51 5.65
CA VAL A 169 12.03 5.39 5.18
C VAL A 169 11.47 4.08 5.70
N TYR A 170 10.44 4.18 6.53
CA TYR A 170 9.71 3.07 7.12
C TYR A 170 8.35 2.99 6.42
N ASP A 171 8.19 2.05 5.52
CA ASP A 171 6.98 1.86 4.73
C ASP A 171 6.19 0.66 5.26
N LEU A 172 5.13 0.92 6.02
CA LEU A 172 4.18 -0.07 6.49
C LEU A 172 2.89 0.08 5.69
N GLY A 173 2.81 -0.70 4.62
CA GLY A 173 1.69 -0.70 3.68
C GLY A 173 0.51 -1.56 4.13
N GLY A 174 -0.35 -1.88 3.16
CA GLY A 174 -1.47 -2.79 3.39
C GLY A 174 -1.05 -4.27 3.44
N GLY A 175 0.03 -4.65 2.78
CA GLY A 175 0.42 -6.07 2.67
C GLY A 175 1.88 -6.36 2.89
N THR A 176 2.75 -5.36 2.85
CA THR A 176 4.20 -5.49 3.03
C THR A 176 4.71 -4.45 3.99
N PHE A 177 5.84 -4.76 4.59
CA PHE A 177 6.67 -3.82 5.32
C PHE A 177 8.03 -3.73 4.64
N ASP A 178 8.52 -2.52 4.42
CA ASP A 178 9.84 -2.23 3.88
C ASP A 178 10.52 -1.11 4.68
N VAL A 179 11.82 -1.21 4.90
CA VAL A 179 12.62 -0.15 5.50
C VAL A 179 13.93 0.02 4.76
N CYS A 180 14.31 1.27 4.52
CA CYS A 180 15.50 1.63 3.78
C CYS A 180 16.16 2.86 4.38
N VAL A 181 17.47 2.84 4.54
CA VAL A 181 18.26 4.00 4.93
C VAL A 181 18.78 4.71 3.69
N LEU A 182 18.62 6.02 3.64
CA LEU A 182 18.91 6.84 2.47
C LEU A 182 19.74 8.06 2.89
N GLU A 183 20.72 8.43 2.05
CA GLU A 183 21.50 9.66 2.20
C GLU A 183 21.16 10.62 1.08
N LYS A 184 20.93 11.91 1.41
CA LYS A 184 20.68 12.97 0.45
C LYS A 184 21.94 13.33 -0.32
N THR A 185 21.85 13.28 -1.64
CA THR A 185 22.90 13.63 -2.59
C THR A 185 22.46 14.76 -3.52
N THR A 186 23.35 15.27 -4.34
CA THR A 186 23.02 16.26 -5.39
C THR A 186 22.06 15.70 -6.45
N ALA A 187 22.06 14.38 -6.68
CA ALA A 187 21.21 13.70 -7.66
C ALA A 187 19.90 13.15 -7.06
N GLY A 188 19.60 13.46 -5.79
CA GLY A 188 18.43 12.93 -5.08
C GLY A 188 18.81 12.15 -3.83
N PHE A 189 18.56 10.86 -3.78
CA PHE A 189 18.87 10.00 -2.64
C PHE A 189 19.59 8.72 -3.07
N THR A 190 20.61 8.34 -2.28
CA THR A 190 21.33 7.08 -2.43
C THR A 190 20.95 6.15 -1.28
N VAL A 191 20.68 4.88 -1.60
CA VAL A 191 20.45 3.84 -0.62
C VAL A 191 21.75 3.49 0.08
N LEU A 192 21.75 3.46 1.40
CA LEU A 192 22.84 2.98 2.25
C LEU A 192 22.53 1.57 2.75
N GLY A 193 23.50 0.68 2.69
CA GLY A 193 23.33 -0.71 3.11
C GLY A 193 22.32 -1.47 2.26
N THR A 194 21.71 -2.49 2.86
CA THR A 194 20.70 -3.34 2.23
C THR A 194 19.33 -3.02 2.79
N PRO A 195 18.33 -2.73 1.94
CA PRO A 195 16.94 -2.59 2.40
C PRO A 195 16.44 -3.88 3.07
N GLU A 196 15.72 -3.74 4.16
CA GLU A 196 15.04 -4.83 4.86
C GLU A 196 13.54 -4.82 4.52
N GLY A 197 12.92 -6.00 4.44
CA GLY A 197 11.50 -6.12 4.15
C GLY A 197 10.87 -7.38 4.75
N ILE A 198 9.57 -7.32 4.99
CA ILE A 198 8.73 -8.44 5.41
C ILE A 198 7.54 -8.51 4.45
N GLU A 199 7.56 -9.50 3.56
CA GLU A 199 6.63 -9.57 2.43
C GLU A 199 5.18 -9.91 2.79
N GLN A 200 4.94 -10.42 3.98
CA GLN A 200 3.61 -10.80 4.48
C GLN A 200 3.34 -10.16 5.83
N LEU A 201 3.59 -8.86 5.93
CA LEU A 201 3.30 -8.07 7.11
C LEU A 201 2.76 -6.71 6.70
N GLY A 202 1.51 -6.42 7.04
CA GLY A 202 0.89 -5.14 6.72
C GLY A 202 -0.54 -5.03 7.25
N GLY A 203 -1.27 -4.04 6.76
CA GLY A 203 -2.63 -3.74 7.19
C GLY A 203 -3.60 -4.90 7.11
N VAL A 204 -3.47 -5.76 6.09
CA VAL A 204 -4.33 -6.96 5.91
C VAL A 204 -4.17 -7.95 7.06
N ASP A 205 -2.96 -8.10 7.61
CA ASP A 205 -2.70 -8.99 8.74
C ASP A 205 -3.32 -8.40 10.02
N PHE A 206 -3.37 -7.08 10.12
CA PHE A 206 -4.05 -6.37 11.22
C PHE A 206 -5.58 -6.43 11.07
N ASP A 207 -6.11 -6.41 9.84
CA ASP A 207 -7.54 -6.64 9.55
C ASP A 207 -7.97 -8.03 10.03
N GLU A 208 -7.14 -9.05 9.79
CA GLU A 208 -7.38 -10.41 10.28
C GLU A 208 -7.33 -10.46 11.82
N ALA A 209 -6.42 -9.71 12.47
CA ALA A 209 -6.39 -9.61 13.93
C ALA A 209 -7.67 -9.01 14.52
N VAL A 210 -8.27 -8.01 13.84
CA VAL A 210 -9.58 -7.47 14.20
C VAL A 210 -10.69 -8.50 13.97
N PHE A 211 -10.68 -9.19 12.85
CA PHE A 211 -11.66 -10.24 12.56
C PHE A 211 -11.60 -11.37 13.61
N GLN A 212 -10.41 -11.81 13.99
CA GLN A 212 -10.23 -12.82 15.05
C GLN A 212 -10.74 -12.31 16.41
N HIS A 213 -10.54 -11.02 16.74
CA HIS A 213 -11.14 -10.42 17.94
C HIS A 213 -12.66 -10.53 17.92
N VAL A 214 -13.29 -10.27 16.79
CA VAL A 214 -14.76 -10.40 16.64
C VAL A 214 -15.20 -11.84 16.86
N ILE A 215 -14.52 -12.83 16.24
CA ILE A 215 -14.85 -14.25 16.41
C ILE A 215 -14.70 -14.69 17.87
N GLU A 216 -13.63 -14.29 18.55
CA GLU A 216 -13.41 -14.59 19.96
C GLU A 216 -14.49 -13.96 20.86
N ALA A 217 -14.85 -12.70 20.61
CA ALA A 217 -15.88 -11.99 21.37
C ALA A 217 -17.28 -12.59 21.19
N LEU A 218 -17.57 -13.14 20.01
CA LEU A 218 -18.83 -13.87 19.75
C LEU A 218 -18.87 -15.21 20.50
N GLY A 219 -17.73 -15.85 20.75
CA GLY A 219 -17.68 -17.16 21.38
C GLY A 219 -18.54 -18.19 20.65
N PRO A 220 -19.44 -18.94 21.36
CA PRO A 220 -20.31 -19.93 20.71
C PRO A 220 -21.27 -19.35 19.66
N ALA A 221 -21.58 -18.05 19.72
CA ALA A 221 -22.43 -17.40 18.71
C ALA A 221 -21.73 -17.29 17.34
N ALA A 222 -20.40 -17.42 17.25
CA ALA A 222 -19.69 -17.47 15.99
C ALA A 222 -20.14 -18.62 15.06
N GLU A 223 -20.62 -19.74 15.63
CA GLU A 223 -21.22 -20.85 14.87
C GLU A 223 -22.48 -20.45 14.10
N GLN A 224 -23.10 -19.34 14.45
CA GLN A 224 -24.27 -18.79 13.77
C GLN A 224 -23.89 -17.89 12.57
N LEU A 225 -22.60 -17.65 12.31
CA LEU A 225 -22.16 -17.04 11.07
C LEU A 225 -22.46 -17.99 9.91
N ASP A 226 -23.21 -17.51 8.93
CA ASP A 226 -23.52 -18.30 7.76
C ASP A 226 -22.42 -18.16 6.71
N VAL A 227 -21.63 -19.20 6.51
CA VAL A 227 -20.56 -19.24 5.51
C VAL A 227 -20.92 -20.00 4.24
N GLU A 228 -22.08 -20.68 4.23
CA GLU A 228 -22.48 -21.60 3.14
C GLU A 228 -23.44 -20.95 2.15
N SER A 229 -24.44 -20.21 2.62
CA SER A 229 -25.39 -19.56 1.73
C SER A 229 -24.80 -18.35 1.00
N PRO A 230 -25.35 -17.96 -0.15
CA PRO A 230 -24.92 -16.73 -0.83
C PRO A 230 -25.06 -15.48 0.05
N GLU A 231 -26.16 -15.39 0.80
CA GLU A 231 -26.46 -14.29 1.73
C GLU A 231 -25.43 -14.25 2.87
N GLY A 232 -25.10 -15.41 3.44
CA GLY A 232 -24.11 -15.53 4.50
C GLY A 232 -22.70 -15.15 4.04
N ARG A 233 -22.30 -15.55 2.83
CA ARG A 233 -21.01 -15.10 2.24
C ARG A 233 -20.98 -13.58 2.01
N ALA A 234 -22.11 -12.98 1.63
CA ALA A 234 -22.21 -11.53 1.50
C ALA A 234 -22.07 -10.82 2.86
N SER A 235 -22.73 -11.37 3.91
CA SER A 235 -22.62 -10.85 5.28
C SER A 235 -21.20 -10.99 5.83
N LEU A 236 -20.53 -12.12 5.59
CA LEU A 236 -19.12 -12.30 5.98
C LEU A 236 -18.17 -11.31 5.25
N SER A 237 -18.43 -11.08 3.96
CA SER A 237 -17.65 -10.07 3.20
C SER A 237 -17.87 -8.66 3.73
N ARG A 238 -19.09 -8.35 4.21
CA ARG A 238 -19.41 -7.09 4.87
C ARG A 238 -18.68 -6.98 6.21
N LEU A 239 -18.76 -8.02 7.04
CA LEU A 239 -18.05 -8.06 8.33
C LEU A 239 -16.54 -7.82 8.17
N ARG A 240 -15.91 -8.46 7.18
CA ARG A 240 -14.49 -8.23 6.89
C ARG A 240 -14.19 -6.77 6.52
N ARG A 241 -15.05 -6.14 5.73
CA ARG A 241 -14.92 -4.71 5.41
C ARG A 241 -15.11 -3.83 6.65
N ASP A 242 -16.09 -4.14 7.49
CA ASP A 242 -16.35 -3.40 8.73
C ASP A 242 -15.16 -3.54 9.71
N CYS A 243 -14.44 -4.68 9.70
CA CYS A 243 -13.18 -4.86 10.44
C CYS A 243 -12.06 -3.95 9.91
N VAL A 244 -11.94 -3.78 8.58
CA VAL A 244 -10.98 -2.83 7.99
C VAL A 244 -11.29 -1.40 8.40
N GLU A 245 -12.57 -0.99 8.30
CA GLU A 245 -13.02 0.35 8.69
C GLU A 245 -12.80 0.58 10.20
N ALA A 246 -13.08 -0.42 11.03
CA ALA A 246 -12.83 -0.38 12.47
C ALA A 246 -11.34 -0.18 12.79
N LYS A 247 -10.46 -0.95 12.15
CA LYS A 247 -9.00 -0.76 12.29
C LYS A 247 -8.57 0.65 11.89
N GLU A 248 -9.03 1.12 10.73
CA GLU A 248 -8.65 2.46 10.24
C GLU A 248 -9.15 3.57 11.17
N SER A 249 -10.37 3.48 11.69
CA SER A 249 -10.93 4.48 12.63
C SER A 249 -10.16 4.54 13.96
N LEU A 250 -9.65 3.41 14.45
CA LEU A 250 -8.85 3.34 15.67
C LEU A 250 -7.47 4.02 15.56
N SER A 251 -7.06 4.49 14.39
CA SER A 251 -5.92 5.40 14.27
C SER A 251 -6.21 6.80 14.84
N ASP A 252 -7.46 7.23 14.78
CA ASP A 252 -7.90 8.55 15.25
C ASP A 252 -8.78 8.45 16.53
N ASP A 253 -9.61 7.41 16.64
CA ASP A 253 -10.54 7.16 17.77
C ASP A 253 -9.96 6.19 18.80
N VAL A 254 -10.53 6.20 20.01
CA VAL A 254 -10.11 5.32 21.13
C VAL A 254 -10.86 3.99 21.16
N ASP A 255 -12.04 3.92 20.58
CA ASP A 255 -12.85 2.70 20.44
C ASP A 255 -13.82 2.80 19.27
N THR A 256 -14.32 1.65 18.84
CA THR A 256 -15.30 1.51 17.77
C THR A 256 -16.20 0.30 18.00
N VAL A 257 -17.28 0.20 17.23
CA VAL A 257 -18.25 -0.91 17.31
C VAL A 257 -18.42 -1.55 15.96
N ILE A 258 -18.25 -2.87 15.90
CA ILE A 258 -18.40 -3.68 14.70
C ILE A 258 -19.74 -4.41 14.76
N HIS A 259 -20.60 -4.23 13.76
CA HIS A 259 -21.87 -4.91 13.66
C HIS A 259 -21.74 -6.28 13.01
N VAL A 260 -22.38 -7.29 13.60
CA VAL A 260 -22.31 -8.68 13.14
C VAL A 260 -23.70 -9.24 12.87
N GLU A 261 -23.92 -9.67 11.65
CA GLU A 261 -25.13 -10.38 11.24
C GLU A 261 -24.99 -11.89 11.51
N LEU A 262 -25.96 -12.48 12.22
CA LEU A 262 -26.00 -13.89 12.58
C LEU A 262 -27.29 -14.53 12.01
N ARG A 263 -27.33 -15.88 11.97
CA ARG A 263 -28.54 -16.63 11.57
C ARG A 263 -29.69 -16.42 12.55
N GLY A 264 -30.36 -15.40 12.61
CA GLY A 264 -31.50 -15.15 13.54
C GLY A 264 -31.47 -13.81 14.22
N GLY A 265 -30.55 -12.94 13.83
CA GLY A 265 -30.48 -11.60 14.37
C GLY A 265 -29.16 -10.91 14.08
N SER A 266 -28.91 -9.86 14.82
CA SER A 266 -27.64 -9.14 14.76
C SER A 266 -27.12 -8.86 16.17
N THR A 267 -25.83 -8.70 16.27
CA THR A 267 -25.15 -8.28 17.51
C THR A 267 -24.07 -7.25 17.18
N SER A 268 -23.37 -6.78 18.20
CA SER A 268 -22.24 -5.87 17.98
C SER A 268 -21.10 -6.24 18.91
N VAL A 269 -19.88 -6.06 18.42
CA VAL A 269 -18.63 -6.25 19.19
C VAL A 269 -17.93 -4.91 19.27
N ARG A 270 -17.59 -4.51 20.49
CA ARG A 270 -16.76 -3.32 20.74
C ARG A 270 -15.30 -3.70 20.62
N LEU A 271 -14.51 -2.83 20.02
CA LEU A 271 -13.05 -2.94 19.95
C LEU A 271 -12.44 -1.60 20.37
N THR A 272 -11.50 -1.63 21.31
CA THR A 272 -10.72 -0.46 21.71
C THR A 272 -9.37 -0.44 20.99
N ARG A 273 -8.79 0.77 20.86
CA ARG A 273 -7.42 0.92 20.35
C ARG A 273 -6.43 0.08 21.13
N ALA A 274 -6.52 0.07 22.46
CA ALA A 274 -5.62 -0.71 23.32
C ALA A 274 -5.71 -2.23 23.06
N GLU A 275 -6.89 -2.76 22.80
CA GLU A 275 -7.08 -4.19 22.45
C GLU A 275 -6.49 -4.50 21.06
N LEU A 276 -6.67 -3.61 20.08
CA LEU A 276 -6.02 -3.75 18.78
C LEU A 276 -4.50 -3.71 18.93
N GLU A 277 -3.96 -2.69 19.59
CA GLU A 277 -2.52 -2.50 19.77
C GLU A 277 -1.87 -3.69 20.50
N LEU A 278 -2.53 -4.26 21.50
CA LEU A 278 -2.04 -5.46 22.18
C LEU A 278 -1.93 -6.66 21.24
N ARG A 279 -2.86 -6.80 20.29
CA ARG A 279 -2.87 -7.91 19.34
C ARG A 279 -1.80 -7.76 18.25
N ILE A 280 -1.55 -6.55 17.79
CA ILE A 280 -0.61 -6.30 16.70
C ILE A 280 0.81 -5.95 17.15
N ALA A 281 1.01 -5.65 18.45
CA ALA A 281 2.33 -5.29 18.99
C ALA A 281 3.43 -6.31 18.65
N PRO A 282 3.25 -7.64 18.81
CA PRO A 282 4.31 -8.60 18.49
C PRO A 282 4.72 -8.57 16.99
N THR A 283 3.78 -8.24 16.12
CA THR A 283 4.01 -8.10 14.68
C THR A 283 4.74 -6.79 14.38
N LEU A 284 4.35 -5.69 15.02
CA LEU A 284 5.03 -4.40 14.87
C LEU A 284 6.45 -4.41 15.44
N GLU A 285 6.72 -5.16 16.51
CA GLU A 285 8.07 -5.33 17.04
C GLU A 285 9.03 -5.94 16.01
N GLN A 286 8.55 -6.82 15.13
CA GLN A 286 9.37 -7.37 14.04
C GLN A 286 9.82 -6.28 13.06
N THR A 287 8.99 -5.26 12.81
CA THR A 287 9.33 -4.14 11.93
C THR A 287 10.37 -3.23 12.57
N VAL A 288 10.29 -3.02 13.90
CA VAL A 288 11.28 -2.27 14.67
C VAL A 288 12.65 -2.98 14.63
N GLU A 289 12.66 -4.31 14.79
CA GLU A 289 13.90 -5.08 14.70
C GLU A 289 14.48 -5.09 13.26
N ALA A 290 13.63 -5.14 12.24
CA ALA A 290 14.08 -4.99 10.85
C ALA A 290 14.67 -3.59 10.61
N THR A 291 14.08 -2.53 11.19
CA THR A 291 14.63 -1.17 11.14
C THR A 291 16.02 -1.12 11.80
N ALA A 292 16.17 -1.77 12.96
CA ALA A 292 17.48 -1.85 13.62
C ALA A 292 18.52 -2.63 12.80
N ARG A 293 18.12 -3.65 12.04
CA ARG A 293 19.02 -4.36 11.12
C ARG A 293 19.41 -3.48 9.95
N ALA A 294 18.47 -2.80 9.31
CA ALA A 294 18.74 -1.89 8.20
C ALA A 294 19.71 -0.76 8.58
N LEU A 295 19.56 -0.19 9.78
CA LEU A 295 20.49 0.82 10.30
C LEU A 295 21.90 0.26 10.47
N ARG A 296 22.05 -0.94 11.04
CA ARG A 296 23.37 -1.59 11.20
C ARG A 296 24.03 -1.89 9.85
N ASP A 297 23.27 -2.38 8.88
CA ASP A 297 23.77 -2.72 7.55
C ASP A 297 24.18 -1.47 6.76
N ALA A 298 23.53 -0.35 7.03
CA ALA A 298 23.85 0.97 6.49
C ALA A 298 25.01 1.69 7.22
N ASP A 299 25.66 1.06 8.20
CA ASP A 299 26.65 1.71 9.09
C ASP A 299 26.16 3.08 9.61
N THR A 300 24.91 3.09 10.09
CA THR A 300 24.20 4.31 10.52
C THR A 300 23.60 4.09 11.90
N THR A 301 23.87 5.01 12.83
CA THR A 301 23.21 5.01 14.13
C THR A 301 21.90 5.82 14.09
N ALA A 302 21.04 5.60 15.07
CA ALA A 302 19.77 6.33 15.15
C ALA A 302 19.97 7.86 15.30
N GLU A 303 21.04 8.26 16.01
CA GLU A 303 21.39 9.67 16.23
C GLU A 303 21.89 10.37 14.94
N GLN A 304 22.33 9.61 13.95
CA GLN A 304 22.75 10.13 12.65
C GLN A 304 21.59 10.34 11.69
N LEU A 305 20.40 9.83 12.03
CA LEU A 305 19.20 10.07 11.24
C LEU A 305 18.59 11.44 11.55
N THR A 306 18.29 12.19 10.51
CA THR A 306 17.49 13.42 10.61
C THR A 306 16.03 13.08 10.98
N ALA A 307 15.49 12.00 10.40
CA ALA A 307 14.14 11.52 10.69
C ALA A 307 13.94 10.06 10.28
N ILE A 308 12.93 9.42 10.88
CA ILE A 308 12.29 8.20 10.34
C ILE A 308 11.01 8.66 9.62
N VAL A 309 11.00 8.58 8.30
CA VAL A 309 9.88 8.99 7.45
C VAL A 309 8.88 7.84 7.37
N LEU A 310 7.67 8.06 7.87
CA LEU A 310 6.61 7.07 7.91
C LEU A 310 5.76 7.12 6.65
N VAL A 311 5.72 6.03 5.92
CA VAL A 311 5.00 5.85 4.65
C VAL A 311 4.05 4.66 4.76
N GLY A 312 3.05 4.61 3.88
CA GLY A 312 2.02 3.58 3.92
C GLY A 312 0.90 3.85 4.92
N GLY A 313 -0.29 3.33 4.61
CA GLY A 313 -1.49 3.61 5.40
C GLY A 313 -1.43 3.09 6.83
N SER A 314 -0.80 1.93 7.04
CA SER A 314 -0.70 1.29 8.36
C SER A 314 0.31 1.97 9.29
N SER A 315 1.21 2.81 8.76
CA SER A 315 2.10 3.66 9.56
C SER A 315 1.37 4.74 10.37
N ARG A 316 0.08 4.98 10.08
CA ARG A 316 -0.78 5.88 10.86
C ARG A 316 -1.20 5.30 12.22
N ILE A 317 -1.07 4.01 12.43
CA ILE A 317 -1.37 3.36 13.72
C ILE A 317 -0.46 3.98 14.79
N PRO A 318 -1.02 4.59 15.87
CA PRO A 318 -0.21 5.36 16.84
C PRO A 318 0.91 4.55 17.50
N LEU A 319 0.70 3.24 17.69
CA LEU A 319 1.69 2.35 18.25
C LEU A 319 2.99 2.30 17.42
N VAL A 320 2.92 2.49 16.09
CA VAL A 320 4.10 2.51 15.21
C VAL A 320 5.07 3.62 15.62
N SER A 321 4.58 4.87 15.67
CA SER A 321 5.40 6.00 16.08
C SER A 321 5.92 5.84 17.52
N HIS A 322 5.09 5.31 18.42
CA HIS A 322 5.47 5.07 19.81
C HIS A 322 6.64 4.07 19.93
N LEU A 323 6.55 2.94 19.25
CA LEU A 323 7.60 1.91 19.28
C LEU A 323 8.92 2.42 18.68
N LEU A 324 8.85 3.10 17.53
CA LEU A 324 10.03 3.66 16.87
C LEU A 324 10.72 4.74 17.74
N GLN A 325 9.95 5.66 18.31
CA GLN A 325 10.49 6.70 19.20
C GLN A 325 11.08 6.11 20.46
N SER A 326 10.42 5.12 21.07
CA SER A 326 10.92 4.44 22.25
C SER A 326 12.24 3.70 22.00
N ARG A 327 12.40 3.13 20.80
CA ARG A 327 13.57 2.31 20.44
C ARG A 327 14.75 3.12 19.95
N PHE A 328 14.51 4.17 19.17
CA PHE A 328 15.55 4.89 18.44
C PHE A 328 15.76 6.34 18.91
N SER A 329 14.80 6.90 19.66
CA SER A 329 14.81 8.31 20.08
C SER A 329 14.93 9.32 18.91
N THR A 330 14.75 8.85 17.66
CA THR A 330 14.79 9.67 16.44
C THR A 330 13.40 10.22 16.16
N PRO A 331 13.28 11.49 15.70
CA PRO A 331 11.98 12.02 15.30
C PRO A 331 11.33 11.19 14.19
N THR A 332 10.04 10.88 14.35
CA THR A 332 9.24 10.30 13.28
C THR A 332 8.54 11.40 12.49
N ALA A 333 8.61 11.35 11.17
CA ALA A 333 7.93 12.28 10.27
C ALA A 333 6.80 11.54 9.56
N LEU A 334 5.57 11.90 9.87
CA LEU A 334 4.36 11.38 9.22
C LEU A 334 3.73 12.51 8.41
N ASN A 335 3.64 12.35 7.10
CA ASN A 335 2.93 13.30 6.26
C ASN A 335 1.41 13.18 6.45
N THR A 336 0.67 14.24 6.10
CA THR A 336 -0.79 14.27 6.19
C THR A 336 -1.46 13.14 5.40
N HIS A 337 -0.82 12.71 4.32
CA HIS A 337 -1.33 11.68 3.42
C HIS A 337 -0.23 10.67 3.03
N PRO A 338 0.22 9.80 3.95
CA PRO A 338 1.32 8.87 3.69
C PRO A 338 1.07 7.88 2.54
N LYS A 339 -0.19 7.70 2.14
CA LYS A 339 -0.58 6.91 0.96
C LYS A 339 -0.32 7.63 -0.38
N HIS A 340 0.01 8.94 -0.37
CA HIS A 340 0.23 9.74 -1.58
C HIS A 340 1.71 9.99 -1.86
N ASP A 341 2.55 9.91 -0.85
CA ASP A 341 3.95 10.34 -0.89
C ASP A 341 4.76 9.60 -1.96
N VAL A 342 4.53 8.30 -2.09
CA VAL A 342 5.22 7.47 -3.07
C VAL A 342 4.85 7.88 -4.50
N ALA A 343 3.57 8.10 -4.79
CA ALA A 343 3.13 8.50 -6.13
C ALA A 343 3.62 9.92 -6.50
N LEU A 344 3.58 10.87 -5.55
CA LEU A 344 4.12 12.22 -5.75
C LEU A 344 5.63 12.20 -5.97
N GLY A 345 6.34 11.43 -5.14
CA GLY A 345 7.79 11.27 -5.23
C GLY A 345 8.24 10.57 -6.52
N ALA A 346 7.44 9.64 -7.06
CA ALA A 346 7.71 9.02 -8.34
C ALA A 346 7.74 10.06 -9.50
N VAL A 347 6.88 11.07 -9.44
CA VAL A 347 6.92 12.19 -10.39
C VAL A 347 8.19 13.02 -10.22
N LEU A 348 8.60 13.31 -8.97
CA LEU A 348 9.84 14.03 -8.69
C LEU A 348 11.07 13.28 -9.20
N PHE A 349 11.08 11.96 -9.05
CA PHE A 349 12.14 11.09 -9.56
C PHE A 349 12.32 11.23 -11.08
N ALA A 350 11.23 11.22 -11.84
CA ALA A 350 11.27 11.41 -13.29
C ALA A 350 11.78 12.80 -13.70
N VAL A 351 11.42 13.84 -12.93
CA VAL A 351 11.88 15.21 -13.23
C VAL A 351 13.39 15.31 -13.01
N ALA A 352 13.92 14.81 -11.89
CA ALA A 352 15.33 14.81 -11.59
C ALA A 352 16.16 14.03 -12.64
N ALA A 353 15.68 12.86 -13.07
CA ALA A 353 16.34 12.08 -14.12
C ALA A 353 16.37 12.78 -15.47
N GLY A 354 15.31 13.53 -15.83
CA GLY A 354 15.23 14.30 -17.08
C GLY A 354 16.14 15.53 -17.10
N GLU A 355 16.38 16.17 -15.98
CA GLU A 355 17.31 17.31 -15.86
C GLU A 355 18.79 16.90 -15.92
N ALA A 356 19.10 15.67 -15.50
CA ALA A 356 20.45 15.12 -15.59
C ALA A 356 20.87 14.71 -17.01
N THR A 357 19.94 14.67 -17.95
CA THR A 357 20.19 14.21 -19.34
C THR A 357 20.31 15.39 -20.32
N VAL A 358 20.16 16.64 -19.90
CA VAL A 358 20.32 17.88 -20.68
C VAL A 358 21.59 18.60 -20.26
#